data_a92b5fa5a0b50fef73792246488ab686
#
_entry.id   a92b5fa5a0b50fef73792246488ab686
#
_cell.length_a   1.000
_cell.length_b   1.000
_cell.length_c   1.000
_cell.angle_alpha   90.00
_cell.angle_beta   90.00
_cell.angle_gamma   90.00
#
_symmetry.space_group_name_H-M   'P 1'
#
loop_
_entity.id
_entity.type
_entity.pdbx_description
1 polymer ?
#
loop_
_entity_poly.entity_id
_entity_poly.type
_entity_poly.pdbx_seq_one_letter_code
_entity_poly.pdbx_strand_id
1 'polypeptide(L)'
;MFFLRSNTLRFNITCNCSVTELSILDQFGQPSIHHSFQTFQHLLSGVVSKEKDKKAFLPADQANGSFMIKEIRVEDWKSFESSTLYIDPLTVLIGTNASGKSNVMDALLFLNLSASSVPLNVILQGDSNFPGLRGSIDWVCRSGTKQFALEVKASGSNELIDYIYRLEVNIEGLPQIASESLRRVKYRPGAQAISSDIFLFKTDDCGLDAPAITARLYNRKQGKPRPSARQSTILSQLHPEAFSQNLSKDITEGVEAVIGALTSIFILDPIPSHMRNYAPLSKDLDSDAANTAGIIAALDVQQKQHIEETLTKHVSLLPEKDIGRIYSETVGRFKSDAMLYCDELWGDKKISVDARGMSDGTLRFLAILVALLTRPEHSLLVVEEIDNGLHPSRFNVLLSVLRSIGEQRHIDILVTTHNPALLDSLGPEMTPFITISHRDSETGHSRLTLLEDLSKLPKLLAIGPVGTLSSQGKLEQALRQEQVSGGIGQ
;
A
#
# COMPACT_ATOMS: atom_id res chain seq x y z
N MET A 1 -6.33 23.39 30.65
CA MET A 1 -5.67 24.19 31.70
C MET A 1 -4.39 23.43 32.09
N PHE A 2 -3.24 23.90 31.64
CA PHE A 2 -1.95 23.26 31.95
C PHE A 2 -1.17 24.12 32.90
N PHE A 3 -0.63 23.55 33.96
CA PHE A 3 0.22 24.24 34.92
C PHE A 3 1.69 23.96 34.66
N LEU A 4 2.45 24.98 34.32
CA LEU A 4 3.92 24.94 34.28
C LEU A 4 4.48 25.60 35.54
N ARG A 5 5.19 24.85 36.37
CA ARG A 5 5.93 25.42 37.51
C ARG A 5 7.37 25.73 37.06
N SER A 6 7.73 26.98 36.98
CA SER A 6 9.12 27.40 37.13
C SER A 6 9.24 28.11 38.49
N ASN A 7 10.43 28.03 39.13
CA ASN A 7 10.64 28.42 40.53
C ASN A 7 10.40 29.91 40.87
N THR A 8 9.94 30.76 39.92
CA THR A 8 9.77 32.19 40.13
C THR A 8 8.55 32.83 39.51
N LEU A 9 7.77 32.13 38.64
CA LEU A 9 6.58 32.77 38.00
C LEU A 9 5.51 31.70 37.68
N ARG A 10 4.26 31.97 38.06
CA ARG A 10 3.10 31.13 37.65
C ARG A 10 2.40 31.80 36.47
N PHE A 11 2.27 31.07 35.36
CA PHE A 11 1.54 31.50 34.18
C PHE A 11 0.25 30.70 34.03
N ASN A 12 -0.88 31.37 33.80
CA ASN A 12 -2.13 30.74 33.39
C ASN A 12 -2.25 30.89 31.86
N ILE A 13 -2.30 29.77 31.14
CA ILE A 13 -2.47 29.78 29.69
C ILE A 13 -3.85 29.24 29.38
N THR A 14 -4.70 30.07 28.76
CA THR A 14 -6.01 29.62 28.22
C THR A 14 -5.92 29.61 26.72
N CYS A 15 -6.12 28.45 26.12
CA CYS A 15 -6.12 28.30 24.67
C CYS A 15 -7.59 28.25 24.18
N ASN A 16 -7.98 29.19 23.34
CA ASN A 16 -9.28 29.20 22.67
C ASN A 16 -9.02 28.86 21.19
N CYS A 17 -9.55 27.76 20.73
CA CYS A 17 -9.23 27.17 19.38
C CYS A 17 -9.62 28.07 18.18
N SER A 18 -10.13 29.25 18.38
CA SER A 18 -10.57 30.17 17.32
C SER A 18 -9.80 31.48 17.22
N VAL A 19 -8.69 31.67 17.95
CA VAL A 19 -7.99 32.95 18.01
C VAL A 19 -6.53 32.81 17.59
N THR A 20 -6.10 33.66 16.67
CA THR A 20 -4.74 33.72 16.13
C THR A 20 -3.74 34.45 17.04
N GLU A 21 -4.18 35.01 18.18
CA GLU A 21 -3.34 35.73 19.14
C GLU A 21 -3.42 35.11 20.54
N LEU A 22 -2.26 34.87 21.14
CA LEU A 22 -2.11 34.43 22.52
C LEU A 22 -1.69 35.59 23.38
N SER A 23 -2.51 35.94 24.38
CA SER A 23 -2.14 36.94 25.39
C SER A 23 -1.66 36.26 26.68
N ILE A 24 -0.53 36.67 27.17
CA ILE A 24 0.04 36.26 28.46
C ILE A 24 -0.21 37.38 29.47
N LEU A 25 -0.89 37.07 30.56
CA LEU A 25 -1.17 38.00 31.63
C LEU A 25 -0.27 37.67 32.84
N ASP A 26 0.20 38.73 33.53
CA ASP A 26 0.89 38.60 34.79
C ASP A 26 -0.07 38.22 35.93
N GLN A 27 0.46 38.06 37.14
CA GLN A 27 -0.34 37.68 38.32
C GLN A 27 -1.39 38.73 38.76
N PHE A 28 -1.37 39.95 38.13
CA PHE A 28 -2.31 41.02 38.38
C PHE A 28 -3.28 41.28 37.23
N GLY A 29 -3.25 40.41 36.18
CA GLY A 29 -4.18 40.48 35.04
C GLY A 29 -3.86 41.54 33.99
N GLN A 30 -2.65 42.10 34.00
CA GLN A 30 -2.21 43.08 32.99
C GLN A 30 -1.38 42.39 31.89
N PRO A 31 -1.51 42.79 30.60
CA PRO A 31 -0.70 42.21 29.49
C PRO A 31 0.75 42.65 29.62
N SER A 32 1.64 41.76 30.01
CA SER A 32 3.02 42.11 30.33
C SER A 32 4.02 42.02 29.19
N ILE A 33 3.74 41.29 28.11
CA ILE A 33 4.65 41.17 26.92
C ILE A 33 3.88 40.73 25.69
N HIS A 34 3.98 41.49 24.61
CA HIS A 34 3.58 41.06 23.26
C HIS A 34 4.75 40.29 22.59
N HIS A 35 4.69 38.98 22.59
CA HIS A 35 5.59 38.17 21.76
C HIS A 35 4.88 37.69 20.49
N SER A 36 5.55 37.84 19.37
CA SER A 36 5.02 37.35 18.09
C SER A 36 4.86 35.82 18.12
N PHE A 37 3.85 35.31 17.44
CA PHE A 37 3.53 33.88 17.33
C PHE A 37 4.72 32.99 16.96
N GLN A 38 5.70 33.53 16.21
CA GLN A 38 6.92 32.80 15.82
C GLN A 38 7.84 32.48 17.01
N THR A 39 7.96 33.37 17.99
CA THR A 39 8.79 33.15 19.19
C THR A 39 8.17 32.10 20.10
N PHE A 40 6.84 32.01 20.12
CA PHE A 40 6.12 31.03 20.91
C PHE A 40 6.12 29.64 20.25
N GLN A 41 6.09 29.56 18.91
CA GLN A 41 6.28 28.31 18.18
C GLN A 41 7.68 27.72 18.41
N HIS A 42 8.72 28.55 18.48
CA HIS A 42 10.09 28.10 18.81
C HIS A 42 10.20 27.58 20.25
N LEU A 43 9.49 28.17 21.21
CA LEU A 43 9.45 27.68 22.59
C LEU A 43 8.64 26.38 22.73
N LEU A 44 7.50 26.26 22.04
CA LEU A 44 6.70 25.04 22.02
C LEU A 44 7.38 23.91 21.22
N SER A 45 8.06 24.22 20.12
CA SER A 45 8.83 23.23 19.38
C SER A 45 9.99 22.68 20.20
N GLY A 46 10.64 23.50 21.01
CA GLY A 46 11.70 23.06 21.93
C GLY A 46 11.21 22.21 23.11
N VAL A 47 9.97 22.41 23.58
CA VAL A 47 9.36 21.61 24.66
C VAL A 47 8.72 20.35 24.09
N VAL A 48 8.07 20.44 22.94
CA VAL A 48 7.46 19.28 22.24
C VAL A 48 8.54 18.38 21.64
N SER A 49 9.68 18.91 21.19
CA SER A 49 10.79 18.07 20.73
C SER A 49 11.45 17.31 21.88
N LYS A 50 11.55 17.88 23.08
CA LYS A 50 12.09 17.17 24.25
C LYS A 50 11.16 16.09 24.81
N GLU A 51 9.83 16.18 24.59
CA GLU A 51 8.91 15.07 24.88
C GLU A 51 8.76 14.10 23.69
N LYS A 52 8.93 14.59 22.45
CA LYS A 52 8.99 13.72 21.26
C LYS A 52 10.29 12.90 21.19
N ASP A 53 11.40 13.43 21.69
CA ASP A 53 12.67 12.70 21.78
C ASP A 53 12.64 11.55 22.82
N LYS A 54 11.61 11.46 23.66
CA LYS A 54 11.34 10.30 24.53
C LYS A 54 10.25 9.34 23.98
N LYS A 55 9.56 9.73 22.92
CA LYS A 55 8.77 8.85 22.05
C LYS A 55 9.36 8.93 20.65
N ALA A 56 10.69 8.73 20.57
CA ALA A 56 11.33 8.51 19.31
C ALA A 56 10.61 7.36 18.64
N PHE A 57 10.03 7.61 17.49
CA PHE A 57 9.84 6.64 16.44
C PHE A 57 11.01 5.66 16.54
N LEU A 58 10.74 4.46 17.01
CA LEU A 58 11.63 3.36 16.73
C LEU A 58 11.66 3.30 15.20
N PRO A 59 12.83 3.37 14.56
CA PRO A 59 12.92 3.06 13.15
C PRO A 59 12.28 1.68 12.97
N ALA A 60 11.62 1.46 11.86
CA ALA A 60 11.00 0.18 11.47
C ALA A 60 12.00 -1.01 11.51
N ASP A 61 13.26 -0.75 11.79
CA ASP A 61 14.39 -1.70 11.88
C ASP A 61 14.40 -2.62 13.11
N GLN A 62 13.38 -2.59 14.00
CA GLN A 62 13.34 -3.49 15.15
C GLN A 62 12.06 -4.36 15.27
N ALA A 63 11.19 -4.38 14.30
CA ALA A 63 10.24 -5.48 14.16
C ALA A 63 10.97 -6.64 13.49
N ASN A 64 11.57 -7.53 14.29
CA ASN A 64 12.18 -8.79 13.86
C ASN A 64 11.14 -9.76 13.29
N GLY A 65 10.51 -9.44 12.17
CA GLY A 65 9.55 -10.28 11.49
C GLY A 65 9.24 -9.70 10.12
N SER A 66 9.68 -10.37 9.08
CA SER A 66 9.30 -10.10 7.70
C SER A 66 7.86 -10.52 7.52
N PHE A 67 6.92 -9.59 7.62
CA PHE A 67 5.49 -9.87 7.45
C PHE A 67 5.05 -9.49 6.04
N MET A 68 4.75 -10.49 5.21
CA MET A 68 4.39 -10.29 3.79
C MET A 68 3.00 -10.87 3.53
N ILE A 69 2.28 -10.27 2.62
CA ILE A 69 0.97 -10.76 2.19
C ILE A 69 1.19 -11.93 1.23
N LYS A 70 0.51 -13.06 1.47
CA LYS A 70 0.54 -14.23 0.59
C LYS A 70 -0.69 -14.35 -0.29
N GLU A 71 -1.86 -14.02 0.28
CA GLU A 71 -3.15 -14.18 -0.39
C GLU A 71 -4.10 -13.07 0.04
N ILE A 72 -4.93 -12.62 -0.90
CA ILE A 72 -6.03 -11.70 -0.65
C ILE A 72 -7.27 -12.31 -1.29
N ARG A 73 -8.28 -12.57 -0.48
CA ARG A 73 -9.58 -13.05 -0.95
C ARG A 73 -10.61 -11.94 -0.83
N VAL A 74 -11.38 -11.77 -1.88
CA VAL A 74 -12.49 -10.81 -1.96
C VAL A 74 -13.79 -11.57 -2.13
N GLU A 75 -14.84 -11.20 -1.40
CA GLU A 75 -16.18 -11.78 -1.47
C GLU A 75 -17.22 -10.65 -1.53
N ASP A 76 -18.14 -10.74 -2.48
CA ASP A 76 -19.17 -9.72 -2.76
C ASP A 76 -18.60 -8.29 -2.91
N TRP A 77 -17.36 -8.20 -3.37
CA TRP A 77 -16.62 -6.96 -3.54
C TRP A 77 -16.74 -6.43 -4.97
N LYS A 78 -17.40 -5.29 -5.15
CA LYS A 78 -17.58 -4.62 -6.46
C LYS A 78 -18.13 -5.58 -7.51
N SER A 79 -17.29 -6.02 -8.43
CA SER A 79 -17.68 -6.95 -9.48
C SER A 79 -17.40 -8.42 -9.15
N PHE A 80 -16.71 -8.71 -8.05
CA PHE A 80 -16.35 -10.06 -7.63
C PHE A 80 -17.42 -10.67 -6.75
N GLU A 81 -17.81 -11.91 -7.04
CA GLU A 81 -18.59 -12.74 -6.14
C GLU A 81 -17.67 -13.38 -5.10
N SER A 82 -16.64 -14.09 -5.55
CA SER A 82 -15.55 -14.62 -4.71
C SER A 82 -14.34 -14.85 -5.61
N SER A 83 -13.18 -14.35 -5.19
CA SER A 83 -11.92 -14.57 -5.91
C SER A 83 -10.74 -14.40 -4.95
N THR A 84 -9.65 -15.11 -5.25
CA THR A 84 -8.39 -15.04 -4.51
C THR A 84 -7.28 -14.54 -5.43
N LEU A 85 -6.52 -13.56 -4.96
CA LEU A 85 -5.26 -13.11 -5.54
C LEU A 85 -4.11 -13.65 -4.70
N TYR A 86 -3.18 -14.35 -5.34
CA TYR A 86 -1.92 -14.77 -4.72
C TYR A 86 -0.86 -13.71 -4.97
N ILE A 87 -0.05 -13.44 -3.96
CA ILE A 87 1.06 -12.48 -4.03
C ILE A 87 2.38 -13.24 -3.95
N ASP A 88 3.16 -13.09 -5.00
CA ASP A 88 4.49 -13.63 -5.19
C ASP A 88 5.51 -12.47 -5.28
N PRO A 89 6.83 -12.73 -5.25
CA PRO A 89 7.82 -11.67 -5.38
C PRO A 89 7.62 -10.76 -6.59
N LEU A 90 7.08 -11.29 -7.70
CA LEU A 90 6.60 -10.49 -8.83
C LEU A 90 5.32 -11.10 -9.39
N THR A 91 4.18 -10.55 -9.04
CA THR A 91 2.86 -10.95 -9.52
C THR A 91 2.42 -10.04 -10.67
N VAL A 92 1.93 -10.62 -11.75
CA VAL A 92 1.43 -9.89 -12.91
C VAL A 92 -0.07 -10.13 -13.08
N LEU A 93 -0.88 -9.10 -12.88
CA LEU A 93 -2.33 -9.15 -13.05
C LEU A 93 -2.70 -8.64 -14.44
N ILE A 94 -3.18 -9.52 -15.29
CA ILE A 94 -3.58 -9.22 -16.66
C ILE A 94 -5.10 -9.30 -16.84
N GLY A 95 -5.60 -8.80 -17.94
CA GLY A 95 -7.02 -8.90 -18.30
C GLY A 95 -7.49 -7.70 -19.13
N THR A 96 -8.60 -7.89 -19.81
CA THR A 96 -9.23 -6.84 -20.61
C THR A 96 -9.74 -5.67 -19.75
N ASN A 97 -10.06 -4.56 -20.39
CA ASN A 97 -10.70 -3.43 -19.69
C ASN A 97 -12.02 -3.87 -19.05
N ALA A 98 -12.33 -3.31 -17.88
CA ALA A 98 -13.51 -3.66 -17.08
C ALA A 98 -13.55 -5.13 -16.57
N SER A 99 -12.47 -5.90 -16.66
CA SER A 99 -12.41 -7.26 -16.11
C SER A 99 -12.41 -7.33 -14.58
N GLY A 100 -11.99 -6.25 -13.90
CA GLY A 100 -11.93 -6.17 -12.44
C GLY A 100 -10.55 -5.84 -11.87
N LYS A 101 -9.50 -5.65 -12.69
CA LYS A 101 -8.15 -5.31 -12.20
C LYS A 101 -8.15 -4.13 -11.21
N SER A 102 -8.77 -3.03 -11.60
CA SER A 102 -8.84 -1.85 -10.73
C SER A 102 -9.70 -2.07 -9.47
N ASN A 103 -10.62 -3.04 -9.48
CA ASN A 103 -11.37 -3.41 -8.28
C ASN A 103 -10.49 -4.18 -7.27
N VAL A 104 -9.47 -4.89 -7.74
CA VAL A 104 -8.44 -5.49 -6.88
C VAL A 104 -7.58 -4.39 -6.24
N MET A 105 -7.18 -3.37 -7.01
CA MET A 105 -6.43 -2.22 -6.47
C MET A 105 -7.22 -1.50 -5.37
N ASP A 106 -8.53 -1.32 -5.58
CA ASP A 106 -9.41 -0.72 -4.57
C ASP A 106 -9.53 -1.57 -3.29
N ALA A 107 -9.48 -2.91 -3.40
CA ALA A 107 -9.46 -3.78 -2.22
C ALA A 107 -8.15 -3.63 -1.42
N LEU A 108 -7.02 -3.53 -2.11
CA LEU A 108 -5.72 -3.27 -1.48
C LEU A 108 -5.70 -1.91 -0.78
N LEU A 109 -6.21 -0.87 -1.44
CA LEU A 109 -6.30 0.47 -0.84
C LEU A 109 -7.24 0.48 0.38
N PHE A 110 -8.39 -0.19 0.29
CA PHE A 110 -9.32 -0.33 1.42
C PHE A 110 -8.64 -1.00 2.62
N LEU A 111 -7.94 -2.11 2.41
CA LEU A 111 -7.22 -2.83 3.45
C LEU A 111 -6.11 -1.97 4.09
N ASN A 112 -5.31 -1.27 3.28
CA ASN A 112 -4.27 -0.38 3.77
C ASN A 112 -4.84 0.74 4.65
N LEU A 113 -5.87 1.46 4.17
CA LEU A 113 -6.49 2.56 4.92
C LEU A 113 -7.19 2.07 6.19
N SER A 114 -7.87 0.91 6.14
CA SER A 114 -8.56 0.34 7.31
C SER A 114 -7.57 -0.07 8.39
N ALA A 115 -6.40 -0.61 8.02
CA ALA A 115 -5.31 -0.92 8.94
C ALA A 115 -4.66 0.35 9.53
N SER A 116 -4.67 1.45 8.77
CA SER A 116 -4.17 2.77 9.20
C SER A 116 -5.16 3.56 10.07
N SER A 117 -6.18 2.91 10.62
CA SER A 117 -7.21 3.50 11.51
C SER A 117 -8.11 4.54 10.83
N VAL A 118 -8.18 4.57 9.50
CA VAL A 118 -9.13 5.43 8.80
C VAL A 118 -10.54 4.87 8.97
N PRO A 119 -11.55 5.67 9.35
CA PRO A 119 -12.92 5.21 9.52
C PRO A 119 -13.52 4.69 8.19
N LEU A 120 -14.36 3.63 8.27
CA LEU A 120 -14.93 2.98 7.09
C LEU A 120 -15.72 3.92 6.19
N ASN A 121 -16.47 4.87 6.76
CA ASN A 121 -17.20 5.87 5.99
C ASN A 121 -16.25 6.81 5.22
N VAL A 122 -15.11 7.19 5.80
CA VAL A 122 -14.10 8.03 5.12
C VAL A 122 -13.45 7.25 3.99
N ILE A 123 -13.09 5.98 4.22
CA ILE A 123 -12.53 5.14 3.17
C ILE A 123 -13.48 5.04 1.98
N LEU A 124 -14.77 4.79 2.23
CA LEU A 124 -15.75 4.53 1.19
C LEU A 124 -16.27 5.80 0.50
N GLN A 125 -16.54 6.86 1.26
CA GLN A 125 -17.19 8.08 0.74
C GLN A 125 -16.21 9.23 0.54
N GLY A 126 -15.05 9.19 1.21
CA GLY A 126 -14.09 10.29 1.22
C GLY A 126 -14.41 11.35 2.26
N ASP A 127 -13.49 12.31 2.37
CA ASP A 127 -13.62 13.55 3.13
C ASP A 127 -12.88 14.69 2.40
N SER A 128 -12.61 15.81 3.09
CA SER A 128 -11.87 16.95 2.49
C SER A 128 -10.43 16.62 2.07
N ASN A 129 -9.84 15.58 2.61
CA ASN A 129 -8.43 15.21 2.42
C ASN A 129 -8.25 13.94 1.58
N PHE A 130 -9.29 13.14 1.47
CA PHE A 130 -9.27 11.88 0.74
C PHE A 130 -10.54 11.73 -0.12
N PRO A 131 -10.42 11.47 -1.43
CA PRO A 131 -11.57 11.44 -2.35
C PRO A 131 -12.48 10.21 -2.16
N GLY A 132 -12.10 9.27 -1.28
CA GLY A 132 -12.77 7.98 -1.13
C GLY A 132 -12.41 6.98 -2.22
N LEU A 133 -12.96 5.79 -2.11
CA LEU A 133 -12.79 4.75 -3.12
C LEU A 133 -13.61 5.04 -4.39
N ARG A 134 -13.11 4.57 -5.53
CA ARG A 134 -13.82 4.68 -6.81
C ARG A 134 -15.21 4.06 -6.73
N GLY A 135 -16.24 4.82 -7.14
CA GLY A 135 -17.64 4.39 -7.09
C GLY A 135 -18.31 4.54 -5.74
N SER A 136 -17.57 5.02 -4.70
CA SER A 136 -18.12 5.28 -3.37
C SER A 136 -18.86 4.07 -2.78
N ILE A 137 -19.70 4.30 -1.77
CA ILE A 137 -20.48 3.27 -1.09
C ILE A 137 -21.48 2.53 -2.02
N ASP A 138 -21.97 3.21 -3.05
CA ASP A 138 -23.00 2.65 -3.92
C ASP A 138 -22.51 1.48 -4.78
N TRP A 139 -21.19 1.44 -5.04
CA TRP A 139 -20.56 0.45 -5.92
C TRP A 139 -19.50 -0.42 -5.21
N VAL A 140 -19.42 -0.36 -3.88
CA VAL A 140 -18.44 -1.14 -3.15
C VAL A 140 -18.84 -2.62 -2.99
N CYS A 141 -20.15 -2.90 -2.84
CA CYS A 141 -20.67 -4.26 -2.84
C CYS A 141 -21.03 -4.74 -4.25
N ARG A 142 -20.99 -6.04 -4.45
CA ARG A 142 -21.54 -6.67 -5.65
C ARG A 142 -23.03 -6.32 -5.79
N SER A 143 -23.48 -6.15 -7.01
CA SER A 143 -24.90 -5.83 -7.29
C SER A 143 -25.84 -6.83 -6.62
N GLY A 144 -26.79 -6.31 -5.85
CA GLY A 144 -27.77 -7.09 -5.10
C GLY A 144 -27.33 -7.49 -3.69
N THR A 145 -26.09 -7.18 -3.27
CA THR A 145 -25.64 -7.42 -1.88
C THR A 145 -25.46 -6.11 -1.12
N LYS A 146 -25.46 -6.19 0.22
CA LYS A 146 -25.25 -5.06 1.13
C LYS A 146 -24.09 -5.30 2.08
N GLN A 147 -23.36 -6.36 1.85
CA GLN A 147 -22.22 -6.77 2.65
C GLN A 147 -21.13 -7.31 1.73
N PHE A 148 -19.87 -7.07 2.08
CA PHE A 148 -18.71 -7.65 1.44
C PHE A 148 -17.73 -8.16 2.49
N ALA A 149 -16.85 -9.06 2.09
CA ALA A 149 -15.77 -9.52 2.94
C ALA A 149 -14.41 -9.46 2.22
N LEU A 150 -13.38 -9.13 2.98
CA LEU A 150 -11.99 -9.20 2.57
C LEU A 150 -11.23 -10.08 3.56
N GLU A 151 -10.46 -11.04 3.04
CA GLU A 151 -9.61 -11.89 3.85
C GLU A 151 -8.16 -11.77 3.36
N VAL A 152 -7.23 -11.68 4.28
CA VAL A 152 -5.81 -11.57 4.00
C VAL A 152 -5.06 -12.64 4.76
N LYS A 153 -4.18 -13.35 4.06
CA LYS A 153 -3.22 -14.26 4.66
C LYS A 153 -1.84 -13.62 4.62
N ALA A 154 -1.29 -13.34 5.78
CA ALA A 154 0.04 -12.78 5.95
C ALA A 154 0.99 -13.79 6.59
N SER A 155 2.28 -13.74 6.20
CA SER A 155 3.33 -14.54 6.83
C SER A 155 3.50 -14.15 8.30
N GLY A 156 3.88 -15.12 9.15
CA GLY A 156 4.30 -14.87 10.51
C GLY A 156 5.80 -14.64 10.63
N SER A 157 6.30 -14.65 11.87
CA SER A 157 7.73 -14.50 12.18
C SER A 157 8.63 -15.64 11.66
N ASN A 158 8.04 -16.70 11.12
CA ASN A 158 8.72 -17.81 10.45
C ASN A 158 7.75 -18.46 9.45
N GLU A 159 8.29 -19.24 8.51
CA GLU A 159 7.54 -19.90 7.42
C GLU A 159 6.46 -20.90 7.88
N LEU A 160 6.49 -21.32 9.14
CA LEU A 160 5.53 -22.26 9.71
C LEU A 160 4.33 -21.57 10.38
N ILE A 161 4.25 -20.25 10.31
CA ILE A 161 3.17 -19.47 10.92
C ILE A 161 2.58 -18.56 9.86
N ASP A 162 1.27 -18.62 9.70
CA ASP A 162 0.50 -17.63 8.97
C ASP A 162 -0.55 -17.00 9.88
N TYR A 163 -0.87 -15.74 9.59
CA TYR A 163 -1.99 -15.01 10.16
C TYR A 163 -3.06 -14.81 9.10
N ILE A 164 -4.30 -15.17 9.42
CA ILE A 164 -5.44 -14.98 8.53
C ILE A 164 -6.36 -13.95 9.18
N TYR A 165 -6.46 -12.81 8.54
CA TYR A 165 -7.32 -11.70 8.93
C TYR A 165 -8.52 -11.63 8.01
N ARG A 166 -9.73 -11.61 8.55
CA ARG A 166 -10.98 -11.50 7.80
C ARG A 166 -11.82 -10.35 8.36
N LEU A 167 -12.26 -9.48 7.47
CA LEU A 167 -13.10 -8.32 7.73
C LEU A 167 -14.36 -8.41 6.87
N GLU A 168 -15.54 -8.36 7.51
CA GLU A 168 -16.83 -8.26 6.85
C GLU A 168 -17.46 -6.92 7.19
N VAL A 169 -17.89 -6.20 6.17
CA VAL A 169 -18.47 -4.86 6.28
C VAL A 169 -19.87 -4.85 5.71
N ASN A 170 -20.82 -4.35 6.51
CA ASN A 170 -22.18 -4.06 6.05
C ASN A 170 -22.29 -2.58 5.71
N ILE A 171 -22.96 -2.28 4.59
CA ILE A 171 -23.17 -0.90 4.08
C ILE A 171 -24.63 -0.45 4.15
N GLU A 172 -25.48 -1.21 4.79
CA GLU A 172 -26.87 -0.80 5.02
C GLU A 172 -26.90 0.31 6.08
N GLY A 173 -27.26 1.52 5.66
CA GLY A 173 -27.12 2.72 6.47
C GLY A 173 -25.67 3.24 6.50
N LEU A 174 -25.11 3.43 7.70
CA LEU A 174 -23.69 3.81 7.84
C LEU A 174 -22.81 2.56 7.74
N PRO A 175 -21.69 2.63 7.00
CA PRO A 175 -20.76 1.52 6.91
C PRO A 175 -20.27 1.08 8.29
N GLN A 176 -20.37 -0.20 8.57
CA GLN A 176 -20.00 -0.75 9.87
C GLN A 176 -19.49 -2.19 9.76
N ILE A 177 -18.66 -2.59 10.69
CA ILE A 177 -18.18 -3.96 10.81
C ILE A 177 -19.38 -4.88 11.09
N ALA A 178 -19.57 -5.87 10.22
CA ALA A 178 -20.49 -6.98 10.43
C ALA A 178 -19.82 -8.09 11.24
N SER A 179 -18.62 -8.50 10.84
CA SER A 179 -17.77 -9.40 11.61
C SER A 179 -16.30 -9.11 11.35
N GLU A 180 -15.44 -9.46 12.31
CA GLU A 180 -13.98 -9.32 12.16
C GLU A 180 -13.28 -10.40 12.97
N SER A 181 -12.23 -10.99 12.39
CA SER A 181 -11.46 -12.03 13.06
C SER A 181 -10.01 -12.04 12.63
N LEU A 182 -9.14 -12.47 13.54
CA LEU A 182 -7.73 -12.75 13.29
C LEU A 182 -7.42 -14.14 13.83
N ARG A 183 -6.89 -15.00 12.95
CA ARG A 183 -6.46 -16.36 13.27
C ARG A 183 -4.95 -16.50 13.10
N ARG A 184 -4.34 -17.35 13.92
CA ARG A 184 -2.98 -17.82 13.75
C ARG A 184 -3.02 -19.29 13.36
N VAL A 185 -2.47 -19.60 12.19
CA VAL A 185 -2.30 -20.97 11.68
C VAL A 185 -0.84 -21.35 11.80
N LYS A 186 -0.58 -22.53 12.41
CA LYS A 186 0.77 -23.11 12.48
C LYS A 186 0.81 -24.39 11.68
N TYR A 187 1.89 -24.58 10.92
CA TYR A 187 2.13 -25.76 10.11
C TYR A 187 3.14 -26.69 10.75
N ARG A 188 3.15 -27.97 10.39
CA ARG A 188 4.16 -28.93 10.78
C ARG A 188 5.40 -28.79 9.89
N PRO A 189 6.63 -28.86 10.44
CA PRO A 189 7.83 -28.86 9.63
C PRO A 189 7.80 -29.97 8.58
N GLY A 190 8.14 -29.63 7.33
CA GLY A 190 8.19 -30.58 6.21
C GLY A 190 6.84 -31.10 5.68
N ALA A 191 5.72 -30.58 6.19
CA ALA A 191 4.40 -30.91 5.70
C ALA A 191 3.50 -29.66 5.71
N GLN A 192 2.66 -29.49 4.69
CA GLN A 192 1.63 -28.43 4.69
C GLN A 192 0.46 -28.71 5.66
N ALA A 193 0.62 -29.68 6.56
CA ALA A 193 -0.41 -30.07 7.52
C ALA A 193 -0.49 -29.05 8.67
N ILE A 194 -1.68 -28.57 8.93
CA ILE A 194 -1.97 -27.66 10.05
C ILE A 194 -1.72 -28.39 11.37
N SER A 195 -0.91 -27.80 12.24
CA SER A 195 -0.67 -28.25 13.61
C SER A 195 -1.50 -27.54 14.64
N SER A 196 -1.89 -26.29 14.38
CA SER A 196 -2.74 -25.47 15.25
C SER A 196 -3.41 -24.38 14.43
N ASP A 197 -4.71 -24.14 14.68
CA ASP A 197 -5.49 -23.02 14.14
C ASP A 197 -6.28 -22.41 15.31
N ILE A 198 -5.97 -21.18 15.67
CA ILE A 198 -6.59 -20.48 16.79
C ILE A 198 -7.00 -19.06 16.43
N PHE A 199 -8.18 -18.65 16.90
CA PHE A 199 -8.58 -17.25 16.84
C PHE A 199 -7.82 -16.44 17.89
N LEU A 200 -7.08 -15.43 17.45
CA LEU A 200 -6.48 -14.43 18.34
C LEU A 200 -7.53 -13.42 18.81
N PHE A 201 -8.43 -13.05 17.92
CA PHE A 201 -9.72 -12.46 18.27
C PHE A 201 -10.75 -12.84 17.21
N LYS A 202 -12.02 -12.79 17.62
CA LYS A 202 -13.20 -12.83 16.75
C LYS A 202 -14.33 -12.06 17.37
N THR A 203 -15.20 -11.51 16.54
CA THR A 203 -16.42 -10.83 17.01
C THR A 203 -17.52 -11.82 17.32
N ASP A 204 -18.38 -11.46 18.27
CA ASP A 204 -19.66 -12.11 18.47
C ASP A 204 -20.68 -11.59 17.44
N ASP A 205 -21.66 -12.40 17.10
CA ASP A 205 -22.77 -11.97 16.26
C ASP A 205 -23.55 -10.86 16.97
N CYS A 206 -23.87 -9.81 16.24
CA CYS A 206 -24.70 -8.71 16.75
C CYS A 206 -25.62 -8.17 15.64
N GLY A 207 -26.77 -7.63 16.05
CA GLY A 207 -27.70 -6.98 15.14
C GLY A 207 -27.10 -5.72 14.49
N LEU A 208 -27.65 -5.33 13.34
CA LEU A 208 -27.20 -4.13 12.61
C LEU A 208 -27.38 -2.84 13.44
N ASP A 209 -28.40 -2.80 14.29
CA ASP A 209 -28.71 -1.63 15.14
C ASP A 209 -27.83 -1.54 16.40
N ALA A 210 -27.00 -2.54 16.68
CA ALA A 210 -26.14 -2.53 17.85
C ALA A 210 -25.05 -1.43 17.71
N PRO A 211 -24.91 -0.53 18.70
CA PRO A 211 -23.96 0.59 18.60
C PRO A 211 -22.49 0.15 18.73
N ALA A 212 -22.25 -1.04 19.23
CA ALA A 212 -20.94 -1.63 19.42
C ALA A 212 -20.96 -3.12 19.10
N ILE A 213 -19.81 -3.68 18.76
CA ILE A 213 -19.59 -5.10 18.56
C ILE A 213 -18.67 -5.64 19.64
N THR A 214 -18.90 -6.86 20.11
CA THR A 214 -18.02 -7.48 21.11
C THR A 214 -16.96 -8.33 20.43
N ALA A 215 -15.69 -7.96 20.60
CA ALA A 215 -14.54 -8.79 20.22
C ALA A 215 -14.16 -9.72 21.37
N ARG A 216 -13.98 -11.01 21.09
CA ARG A 216 -13.45 -11.98 22.06
C ARG A 216 -11.97 -12.18 21.84
N LEU A 217 -11.17 -11.66 22.78
CA LEU A 217 -9.71 -11.76 22.73
C LEU A 217 -9.25 -13.09 23.31
N TYR A 218 -8.30 -13.74 22.62
CA TYR A 218 -7.76 -15.06 23.01
C TYR A 218 -7.17 -15.07 24.42
N ASN A 219 -7.62 -16.02 25.23
CA ASN A 219 -7.17 -16.22 26.61
C ASN A 219 -7.03 -17.70 26.99
N ARG A 220 -6.87 -18.59 26.00
CA ARG A 220 -6.83 -20.07 26.17
C ARG A 220 -8.13 -20.68 26.71
N LYS A 221 -9.23 -19.91 26.75
CA LYS A 221 -10.56 -20.30 27.20
C LYS A 221 -11.62 -19.77 26.22
N GLN A 222 -12.74 -19.27 26.72
CA GLN A 222 -13.87 -18.73 25.92
C GLN A 222 -13.56 -17.36 25.25
N GLY A 223 -12.40 -16.76 25.51
CA GLY A 223 -12.06 -15.43 25.07
C GLY A 223 -12.53 -14.34 26.05
N LYS A 224 -11.70 -13.29 26.23
CA LYS A 224 -12.05 -12.11 27.05
C LYS A 224 -12.89 -11.17 26.20
N PRO A 225 -14.15 -10.88 26.57
CA PRO A 225 -15.00 -9.97 25.81
C PRO A 225 -14.49 -8.53 25.92
N ARG A 226 -14.54 -7.80 24.81
CA ARG A 226 -14.18 -6.40 24.70
C ARG A 226 -15.17 -5.69 23.76
N PRO A 227 -15.96 -4.73 24.25
CA PRO A 227 -16.76 -3.86 23.41
C PRO A 227 -15.86 -3.00 22.50
N SER A 228 -16.19 -2.90 21.23
CA SER A 228 -15.41 -2.19 20.22
C SER A 228 -16.33 -1.36 19.32
N ALA A 229 -15.81 -0.23 18.80
CA ALA A 229 -16.53 0.58 17.84
C ALA A 229 -16.65 -0.18 16.50
N ARG A 230 -17.72 0.08 15.73
CA ARG A 230 -18.00 -0.58 14.45
C ARG A 230 -17.56 0.22 13.22
N GLN A 231 -17.17 1.48 13.40
CA GLN A 231 -16.77 2.39 12.32
C GLN A 231 -15.29 2.28 11.91
N SER A 232 -14.48 1.61 12.74
CA SER A 232 -13.06 1.33 12.47
C SER A 232 -12.76 -0.11 12.82
N THR A 233 -11.78 -0.72 12.15
CA THR A 233 -11.43 -2.12 12.36
C THR A 233 -10.97 -2.38 13.79
N ILE A 234 -11.36 -3.50 14.37
CA ILE A 234 -10.90 -3.95 15.69
C ILE A 234 -9.39 -4.14 15.67
N LEU A 235 -8.85 -4.63 14.55
CA LEU A 235 -7.42 -4.76 14.31
C LEU A 235 -6.70 -3.43 14.60
N SER A 236 -7.16 -2.33 14.00
CA SER A 236 -6.58 -1.00 14.20
C SER A 236 -6.80 -0.44 15.61
N GLN A 237 -7.93 -0.78 16.25
CA GLN A 237 -8.20 -0.41 17.66
C GLN A 237 -7.30 -1.15 18.66
N LEU A 238 -6.85 -2.37 18.31
CA LEU A 238 -5.95 -3.18 19.15
C LEU A 238 -4.47 -2.75 18.99
N HIS A 239 -4.09 -2.15 17.88
CA HIS A 239 -2.70 -1.81 17.57
C HIS A 239 -2.01 -0.90 18.63
N PRO A 240 -2.61 0.19 19.14
CA PRO A 240 -2.00 0.99 20.20
C PRO A 240 -1.79 0.21 21.51
N GLU A 241 -2.63 -0.80 21.78
CA GLU A 241 -2.52 -1.64 22.97
C GLU A 241 -1.46 -2.73 22.86
N ALA A 242 -1.13 -3.15 21.63
CA ALA A 242 -0.01 -4.05 21.37
C ALA A 242 1.30 -3.42 21.87
N PHE A 243 1.53 -2.13 21.58
CA PHE A 243 2.70 -1.40 22.08
C PHE A 243 2.69 -1.16 23.61
N SER A 244 1.51 -1.05 24.22
CA SER A 244 1.40 -0.81 25.67
C SER A 244 1.49 -2.07 26.54
N GLN A 245 1.74 -3.24 25.96
CA GLN A 245 1.80 -4.56 26.62
C GLN A 245 0.51 -4.96 27.36
N ASN A 246 -0.64 -4.38 27.01
CA ASN A 246 -1.93 -4.71 27.60
C ASN A 246 -2.56 -5.98 27.00
N LEU A 247 -1.99 -6.49 25.90
CA LEU A 247 -2.43 -7.72 25.23
C LEU A 247 -1.49 -8.89 25.52
N SER A 248 -2.00 -10.10 25.31
CA SER A 248 -1.13 -11.28 25.35
C SER A 248 -0.15 -11.28 24.17
N LYS A 249 1.04 -11.85 24.36
CA LYS A 249 2.08 -11.93 23.32
C LYS A 249 1.54 -12.48 21.99
N ASP A 250 0.73 -13.53 22.04
CA ASP A 250 0.13 -14.15 20.84
C ASP A 250 -0.71 -13.16 20.05
N ILE A 251 -1.52 -12.33 20.71
CA ILE A 251 -2.37 -11.31 20.06
C ILE A 251 -1.51 -10.17 19.53
N THR A 252 -0.54 -9.70 20.33
CA THR A 252 0.39 -8.63 19.91
C THR A 252 1.12 -9.00 18.63
N GLU A 253 1.75 -10.18 18.57
CA GLU A 253 2.45 -10.65 17.36
C GLU A 253 1.53 -10.72 16.15
N GLY A 254 0.30 -11.22 16.30
CA GLY A 254 -0.66 -11.31 15.19
C GLY A 254 -1.16 -9.96 14.71
N VAL A 255 -1.43 -9.02 15.64
CA VAL A 255 -1.86 -7.65 15.31
C VAL A 255 -0.74 -6.90 14.59
N GLU A 256 0.49 -6.95 15.12
CA GLU A 256 1.67 -6.31 14.51
C GLU A 256 1.96 -6.88 13.12
N ALA A 257 1.88 -8.22 12.96
CA ALA A 257 2.11 -8.88 11.68
C ALA A 257 1.14 -8.39 10.60
N VAL A 258 -0.15 -8.40 10.90
CA VAL A 258 -1.17 -8.03 9.89
C VAL A 258 -1.19 -6.52 9.65
N ILE A 259 -1.09 -5.70 10.70
CA ILE A 259 -1.00 -4.24 10.52
C ILE A 259 0.24 -3.89 9.69
N GLY A 260 1.41 -4.45 10.02
CA GLY A 260 2.64 -4.21 9.28
C GLY A 260 2.51 -4.59 7.80
N ALA A 261 1.96 -5.78 7.51
CA ALA A 261 1.74 -6.22 6.15
C ALA A 261 0.75 -5.32 5.39
N LEU A 262 -0.38 -4.92 6.01
CA LEU A 262 -1.39 -4.10 5.36
C LEU A 262 -0.95 -2.63 5.18
N THR A 263 -0.30 -2.04 6.15
CA THR A 263 0.18 -0.64 6.06
C THR A 263 1.39 -0.50 5.15
N SER A 264 2.10 -1.60 4.85
CA SER A 264 3.21 -1.62 3.90
C SER A 264 2.76 -1.62 2.43
N ILE A 265 1.48 -1.85 2.13
CA ILE A 265 0.93 -1.77 0.77
C ILE A 265 1.11 -0.33 0.26
N PHE A 266 1.75 -0.19 -0.89
CA PHE A 266 1.91 1.10 -1.55
C PHE A 266 1.46 1.02 -3.00
N ILE A 267 0.43 1.77 -3.35
CA ILE A 267 -0.09 1.83 -4.71
C ILE A 267 0.52 3.03 -5.42
N LEU A 268 1.28 2.76 -6.48
CA LEU A 268 1.98 3.73 -7.29
C LEU A 268 1.30 3.85 -8.66
N ASP A 269 0.84 5.03 -9.00
CA ASP A 269 0.36 5.42 -10.32
C ASP A 269 1.04 6.73 -10.75
N PRO A 270 2.26 6.69 -11.30
CA PRO A 270 3.04 7.87 -11.58
C PRO A 270 2.34 8.78 -12.60
N ILE A 271 2.23 10.07 -12.27
CA ILE A 271 1.71 11.11 -13.18
C ILE A 271 2.86 12.02 -13.62
N PRO A 272 3.45 11.81 -14.82
CA PRO A 272 4.61 12.57 -15.28
C PRO A 272 4.43 14.09 -15.25
N SER A 273 3.22 14.59 -15.53
CA SER A 273 2.96 16.03 -15.46
C SER A 273 3.10 16.62 -14.06
N HIS A 274 2.85 15.82 -13.00
CA HIS A 274 3.05 16.24 -11.61
C HIS A 274 4.52 16.20 -11.22
N MET A 275 5.27 15.21 -11.73
CA MET A 275 6.71 15.04 -11.46
C MET A 275 7.58 16.15 -12.06
N ARG A 276 7.06 16.94 -13.01
CA ARG A 276 7.77 18.05 -13.66
C ARG A 276 7.87 19.32 -12.81
N ASN A 277 7.21 19.35 -11.66
CA ASN A 277 7.18 20.51 -10.78
C ASN A 277 8.29 20.45 -9.73
N TYR A 278 8.56 21.59 -9.09
CA TYR A 278 9.31 21.62 -7.85
C TYR A 278 8.52 20.84 -6.79
N ALA A 279 9.21 20.01 -6.02
CA ALA A 279 8.61 19.17 -5.01
C ALA A 279 9.19 19.50 -3.62
N PRO A 280 8.35 19.63 -2.58
CA PRO A 280 8.84 19.82 -1.23
C PRO A 280 9.63 18.61 -0.76
N LEU A 281 10.60 18.83 0.14
CA LEU A 281 11.33 17.74 0.78
C LEU A 281 10.35 16.88 1.59
N SER A 282 10.37 15.58 1.34
CA SER A 282 9.46 14.61 1.98
C SER A 282 10.23 13.35 2.37
N LYS A 283 9.66 12.59 3.32
CA LYS A 283 10.18 11.26 3.70
C LYS A 283 9.43 10.14 3.00
N ASP A 284 8.19 10.36 2.62
CA ASP A 284 7.33 9.37 1.99
C ASP A 284 7.00 9.77 0.56
N LEU A 285 7.07 8.82 -0.36
CA LEU A 285 6.73 9.01 -1.76
C LEU A 285 5.22 9.11 -1.94
N ASP A 286 4.77 10.10 -2.70
CA ASP A 286 3.35 10.25 -3.06
C ASP A 286 2.96 9.17 -4.09
N SER A 287 1.69 8.76 -4.07
CA SER A 287 1.18 7.72 -4.97
C SER A 287 1.26 8.07 -6.45
N ASP A 288 1.22 9.36 -6.80
CA ASP A 288 1.40 9.88 -8.15
C ASP A 288 2.86 10.23 -8.49
N ALA A 289 3.78 9.96 -7.55
CA ALA A 289 5.21 10.27 -7.64
C ALA A 289 5.55 11.76 -7.83
N ALA A 290 4.63 12.68 -7.55
CA ALA A 290 4.85 14.12 -7.73
C ALA A 290 6.09 14.62 -6.97
N ASN A 291 6.36 14.06 -5.79
CA ASN A 291 7.45 14.48 -4.90
C ASN A 291 8.75 13.70 -5.08
N THR A 292 8.94 12.99 -6.20
CA THR A 292 10.15 12.17 -6.48
C THR A 292 11.46 12.95 -6.25
N ALA A 293 11.55 14.19 -6.73
CA ALA A 293 12.71 15.03 -6.50
C ALA A 293 12.95 15.34 -5.02
N GLY A 294 11.87 15.62 -4.28
CA GLY A 294 11.88 15.94 -2.85
C GLY A 294 12.33 14.77 -1.99
N ILE A 295 11.88 13.55 -2.30
CA ILE A 295 12.31 12.31 -1.62
C ILE A 295 13.83 12.13 -1.74
N ILE A 296 14.37 12.17 -2.96
CA ILE A 296 15.81 11.98 -3.19
C ILE A 296 16.62 13.07 -2.48
N ALA A 297 16.15 14.32 -2.52
CA ALA A 297 16.84 15.44 -1.91
C ALA A 297 16.79 15.46 -0.38
N ALA A 298 15.79 14.80 0.23
CA ALA A 298 15.61 14.71 1.69
C ALA A 298 16.51 13.64 2.35
N LEU A 299 17.09 12.72 1.58
CA LEU A 299 17.98 11.68 2.08
C LEU A 299 19.29 12.26 2.61
N ASP A 300 19.93 11.53 3.51
CA ASP A 300 21.31 11.86 3.88
C ASP A 300 22.28 11.75 2.68
N VAL A 301 23.45 12.32 2.83
CA VAL A 301 24.42 12.44 1.72
C VAL A 301 24.81 11.06 1.14
N GLN A 302 24.96 10.05 1.99
CA GLN A 302 25.40 8.71 1.54
C GLN A 302 24.26 7.98 0.85
N GLN A 303 23.07 8.00 1.43
CA GLN A 303 21.86 7.40 0.85
C GLN A 303 21.49 8.07 -0.46
N LYS A 304 21.53 9.41 -0.52
CA LYS A 304 21.27 10.17 -1.74
C LYS A 304 22.24 9.78 -2.85
N GLN A 305 23.55 9.77 -2.58
CA GLN A 305 24.56 9.38 -3.55
C GLN A 305 24.30 7.96 -4.07
N HIS A 306 24.05 7.00 -3.18
CA HIS A 306 23.77 5.62 -3.56
C HIS A 306 22.54 5.49 -4.46
N ILE A 307 21.46 6.21 -4.14
CA ILE A 307 20.23 6.20 -4.95
C ILE A 307 20.50 6.85 -6.32
N GLU A 308 21.14 8.02 -6.38
CA GLU A 308 21.44 8.69 -7.64
C GLU A 308 22.35 7.84 -8.55
N GLU A 309 23.33 7.14 -7.99
CA GLU A 309 24.20 6.20 -8.72
C GLU A 309 23.39 5.01 -9.24
N THR A 310 22.50 4.45 -8.41
CA THR A 310 21.64 3.33 -8.80
C THR A 310 20.64 3.72 -9.88
N LEU A 311 20.00 4.87 -9.76
CA LEU A 311 19.11 5.43 -10.79
C LEU A 311 19.87 5.62 -12.10
N THR A 312 21.05 6.24 -12.05
CA THR A 312 21.91 6.45 -13.20
C THR A 312 22.29 5.15 -13.89
N LYS A 313 22.71 4.14 -13.11
CA LYS A 313 23.07 2.81 -13.62
C LYS A 313 21.91 2.16 -14.38
N HIS A 314 20.71 2.18 -13.83
CA HIS A 314 19.58 1.51 -14.46
C HIS A 314 19.03 2.28 -15.66
N VAL A 315 19.02 3.62 -15.61
CA VAL A 315 18.59 4.44 -16.74
C VAL A 315 19.58 4.33 -17.91
N SER A 316 20.88 4.22 -17.66
CA SER A 316 21.87 4.01 -18.72
C SER A 316 21.75 2.68 -19.47
N LEU A 317 20.98 1.71 -18.93
CA LEU A 317 20.63 0.47 -19.61
C LEU A 317 19.47 0.63 -20.60
N LEU A 318 18.77 1.76 -20.56
CA LEU A 318 17.70 2.04 -21.52
C LEU A 318 18.28 2.10 -22.94
N PRO A 319 17.52 1.70 -23.96
CA PRO A 319 18.01 1.60 -25.35
C PRO A 319 18.53 2.91 -25.92
N GLU A 320 18.00 4.03 -25.48
CA GLU A 320 18.35 5.37 -25.96
C GLU A 320 19.80 5.75 -25.64
N LYS A 321 20.30 5.33 -24.45
CA LYS A 321 21.69 5.53 -23.98
C LYS A 321 22.16 7.01 -23.96
N ASP A 322 21.23 7.94 -23.92
CA ASP A 322 21.48 9.38 -23.94
C ASP A 322 21.60 9.99 -22.54
N ILE A 323 21.24 9.24 -21.48
CA ILE A 323 21.27 9.72 -20.10
C ILE A 323 22.57 9.25 -19.41
N GLY A 324 23.37 10.23 -18.98
CA GLY A 324 24.64 9.99 -18.30
C GLY A 324 24.58 10.07 -16.78
N ARG A 325 23.63 10.84 -16.21
CA ARG A 325 23.46 10.97 -14.76
C ARG A 325 22.04 11.41 -14.40
N ILE A 326 21.50 10.84 -13.32
CA ILE A 326 20.25 11.29 -12.68
C ILE A 326 20.58 11.81 -11.29
N TYR A 327 20.05 13.00 -10.94
CA TYR A 327 20.28 13.60 -9.63
C TYR A 327 19.16 14.58 -9.26
N SER A 328 19.07 14.89 -7.97
CA SER A 328 18.13 15.87 -7.44
C SER A 328 18.87 17.00 -6.75
N GLU A 329 18.45 18.25 -6.96
CA GLU A 329 19.00 19.42 -6.29
C GLU A 329 17.92 20.19 -5.53
N THR A 330 18.26 20.62 -4.32
CA THR A 330 17.41 21.54 -3.56
C THR A 330 17.43 22.92 -4.19
N VAL A 331 16.27 23.57 -4.26
CA VAL A 331 16.07 24.86 -4.88
C VAL A 331 15.52 25.91 -3.92
N GLY A 332 15.66 27.17 -4.29
CA GLY A 332 15.19 28.29 -3.51
C GLY A 332 16.11 28.69 -2.34
N ARG A 333 15.80 29.84 -1.72
CA ARG A 333 16.61 30.40 -0.63
C ARG A 333 16.62 29.52 0.62
N PHE A 334 15.52 28.86 0.90
CA PHE A 334 15.35 28.04 2.09
C PHE A 334 15.66 26.56 1.85
N LYS A 335 15.95 26.18 0.59
CA LYS A 335 16.21 24.77 0.19
C LYS A 335 15.09 23.82 0.67
N SER A 336 13.84 24.28 0.66
CA SER A 336 12.66 23.52 1.08
C SER A 336 12.09 22.66 -0.03
N ASP A 337 12.44 22.96 -1.27
CA ASP A 337 11.96 22.28 -2.46
C ASP A 337 13.13 21.69 -3.23
N ALA A 338 12.85 20.76 -4.11
CA ALA A 338 13.82 20.09 -4.97
C ALA A 338 13.32 19.98 -6.41
N MET A 339 14.27 19.82 -7.33
CA MET A 339 14.01 19.51 -8.74
C MET A 339 14.87 18.33 -9.16
N LEU A 340 14.29 17.46 -9.99
CA LEU A 340 14.99 16.33 -10.60
C LEU A 340 15.69 16.79 -11.89
N TYR A 341 16.91 16.34 -12.07
CA TYR A 341 17.77 16.63 -13.23
C TYR A 341 18.30 15.35 -13.86
N CYS A 342 18.54 15.40 -15.17
CA CYS A 342 19.39 14.44 -15.86
C CYS A 342 20.43 15.14 -16.70
N ASP A 343 21.60 14.53 -16.83
CA ASP A 343 22.61 14.92 -17.79
C ASP A 343 22.44 14.08 -19.05
N GLU A 344 22.09 14.71 -20.17
CA GLU A 344 22.03 14.07 -21.47
C GLU A 344 23.39 14.15 -22.18
N LEU A 345 23.78 13.07 -22.84
CA LEU A 345 25.03 12.92 -23.52
C LEU A 345 24.82 12.87 -25.04
N TRP A 346 25.25 13.90 -25.75
CA TRP A 346 25.14 13.98 -27.19
C TRP A 346 26.55 14.13 -27.83
N GLY A 347 27.19 13.00 -28.16
CA GLY A 347 28.60 12.96 -28.52
C GLY A 347 29.47 13.44 -27.35
N ASP A 348 30.29 14.45 -27.56
CA ASP A 348 31.13 15.05 -26.51
C ASP A 348 30.41 16.13 -25.68
N LYS A 349 29.15 16.42 -25.99
CA LYS A 349 28.38 17.44 -25.29
C LYS A 349 27.56 16.82 -24.17
N LYS A 350 27.65 17.46 -23.00
CA LYS A 350 26.81 17.18 -21.84
C LYS A 350 25.84 18.34 -21.64
N ILE A 351 24.54 18.05 -21.60
CA ILE A 351 23.48 19.02 -21.41
C ILE A 351 22.66 18.59 -20.15
N SER A 352 22.59 19.48 -19.18
CA SER A 352 21.74 19.24 -17.99
C SER A 352 20.32 19.67 -18.31
N VAL A 353 19.37 18.75 -18.13
CA VAL A 353 17.94 18.92 -18.38
C VAL A 353 17.20 18.64 -17.08
N ASP A 354 16.27 19.50 -16.71
CA ASP A 354 15.39 19.23 -15.56
C ASP A 354 14.18 18.36 -15.96
N ALA A 355 13.38 17.95 -14.95
CA ALA A 355 12.23 17.06 -15.16
C ALA A 355 11.23 17.58 -16.20
N ARG A 356 11.16 18.88 -16.46
CA ARG A 356 10.27 19.48 -17.46
C ARG A 356 10.64 19.08 -18.89
N GLY A 357 11.93 18.84 -19.13
CA GLY A 357 12.45 18.39 -20.43
C GLY A 357 12.50 16.87 -20.59
N MET A 358 12.33 16.09 -19.53
CA MET A 358 12.38 14.62 -19.61
C MET A 358 11.13 14.02 -20.25
N SER A 359 11.28 12.87 -20.92
CA SER A 359 10.14 12.12 -21.48
C SER A 359 9.25 11.53 -20.39
N ASP A 360 7.95 11.34 -20.68
CA ASP A 360 7.01 10.70 -19.75
C ASP A 360 7.47 9.30 -19.36
N GLY A 361 7.94 8.53 -20.32
CA GLY A 361 8.44 7.18 -20.05
C GLY A 361 9.70 7.18 -19.15
N THR A 362 10.59 8.16 -19.27
CA THR A 362 11.75 8.29 -18.38
C THR A 362 11.30 8.64 -16.96
N LEU A 363 10.35 9.58 -16.80
CA LEU A 363 9.83 9.96 -15.50
C LEU A 363 9.11 8.79 -14.81
N ARG A 364 8.26 8.03 -15.53
CA ARG A 364 7.60 6.83 -14.99
C ARG A 364 8.61 5.76 -14.57
N PHE A 365 9.61 5.50 -15.39
CA PHE A 365 10.67 4.55 -15.06
C PHE A 365 11.42 4.97 -13.79
N LEU A 366 11.76 6.25 -13.66
CA LEU A 366 12.40 6.81 -12.46
C LEU A 366 11.51 6.71 -11.23
N ALA A 367 10.21 6.98 -11.35
CA ALA A 367 9.26 6.87 -10.24
C ALA A 367 9.21 5.43 -9.68
N ILE A 368 9.15 4.43 -10.56
CA ILE A 368 9.15 3.00 -10.18
C ILE A 368 10.48 2.65 -9.47
N LEU A 369 11.61 3.09 -10.02
CA LEU A 369 12.92 2.88 -9.39
C LEU A 369 13.00 3.52 -8.01
N VAL A 370 12.59 4.79 -7.88
CA VAL A 370 12.60 5.50 -6.60
C VAL A 370 11.69 4.80 -5.59
N ALA A 371 10.50 4.38 -5.99
CA ALA A 371 9.63 3.58 -5.13
C ALA A 371 10.33 2.31 -4.63
N LEU A 372 10.92 1.53 -5.52
CA LEU A 372 11.68 0.31 -5.16
C LEU A 372 12.85 0.58 -4.21
N LEU A 373 13.53 1.74 -4.35
CA LEU A 373 14.73 2.08 -3.58
C LEU A 373 14.41 2.76 -2.24
N THR A 374 13.25 3.39 -2.10
CA THR A 374 12.91 4.17 -0.91
C THR A 374 11.82 3.54 -0.02
N ARG A 375 11.01 2.62 -0.55
CA ARG A 375 10.03 1.91 0.28
C ARG A 375 10.72 1.01 1.32
N PRO A 376 10.12 0.79 2.49
CA PRO A 376 10.62 -0.18 3.45
C PRO A 376 10.79 -1.58 2.84
N GLU A 377 11.77 -2.33 3.33
CA GLU A 377 11.88 -3.75 3.02
C GLU A 377 10.63 -4.51 3.49
N HIS A 378 10.33 -5.63 2.85
CA HIS A 378 9.14 -6.46 3.13
C HIS A 378 7.81 -5.73 2.91
N SER A 379 7.78 -4.73 2.00
CA SER A 379 6.56 -4.05 1.58
C SER A 379 5.96 -4.67 0.31
N LEU A 380 4.69 -4.36 0.03
CA LEU A 380 4.04 -4.66 -1.24
C LEU A 380 3.94 -3.40 -2.08
N LEU A 381 4.71 -3.35 -3.17
CA LEU A 381 4.61 -2.30 -4.19
C LEU A 381 3.61 -2.72 -5.27
N VAL A 382 2.59 -1.92 -5.48
CA VAL A 382 1.55 -2.13 -6.49
C VAL A 382 1.70 -1.06 -7.55
N VAL A 383 1.85 -1.45 -8.83
CA VAL A 383 1.98 -0.49 -9.94
C VAL A 383 0.87 -0.74 -10.95
N GLU A 384 -0.04 0.24 -11.09
CA GLU A 384 -1.13 0.17 -12.07
C GLU A 384 -0.60 0.55 -13.47
N GLU A 385 -0.95 -0.25 -14.49
CA GLU A 385 -0.56 -0.06 -15.90
C GLU A 385 0.94 0.25 -16.08
N ILE A 386 1.77 -0.67 -15.61
CA ILE A 386 3.23 -0.49 -15.53
C ILE A 386 3.89 -0.14 -16.87
N ASP A 387 3.28 -0.54 -17.98
CA ASP A 387 3.72 -0.29 -19.34
C ASP A 387 3.29 1.07 -19.90
N ASN A 388 2.41 1.79 -19.21
CA ASN A 388 1.87 3.05 -19.69
C ASN A 388 2.97 4.09 -19.93
N GLY A 389 3.01 4.66 -21.14
CA GLY A 389 4.04 5.65 -21.55
C GLY A 389 5.44 5.08 -21.78
N LEU A 390 5.65 3.76 -21.63
CA LEU A 390 6.94 3.13 -21.89
C LEU A 390 6.97 2.52 -23.29
N HIS A 391 8.07 2.78 -24.03
CA HIS A 391 8.31 2.11 -25.30
C HIS A 391 8.64 0.62 -25.07
N PRO A 392 8.16 -0.32 -25.92
CA PRO A 392 8.40 -1.76 -25.73
C PRO A 392 9.87 -2.16 -25.58
N SER A 393 10.81 -1.44 -26.20
CA SER A 393 12.24 -1.68 -26.04
C SER A 393 12.76 -1.54 -24.60
N ARG A 394 12.02 -0.88 -23.71
CA ARG A 394 12.36 -0.68 -22.30
C ARG A 394 11.86 -1.81 -21.39
N PHE A 395 10.97 -2.69 -21.87
CA PHE A 395 10.29 -3.69 -21.00
C PHE A 395 11.26 -4.68 -20.38
N ASN A 396 12.25 -5.19 -21.14
CA ASN A 396 13.24 -6.12 -20.59
C ASN A 396 14.07 -5.48 -19.46
N VAL A 397 14.45 -4.21 -19.61
CA VAL A 397 15.17 -3.48 -18.56
C VAL A 397 14.28 -3.31 -17.35
N LEU A 398 13.02 -2.87 -17.53
CA LEU A 398 12.05 -2.70 -16.44
C LEU A 398 11.85 -4.00 -15.67
N LEU A 399 11.56 -5.12 -16.34
CA LEU A 399 11.34 -6.43 -15.71
C LEU A 399 12.58 -6.92 -14.96
N SER A 400 13.78 -6.72 -15.54
CA SER A 400 15.05 -7.04 -14.88
C SER A 400 15.23 -6.25 -13.58
N VAL A 401 14.88 -4.96 -13.59
CA VAL A 401 14.95 -4.07 -12.43
C VAL A 401 13.97 -4.49 -11.34
N LEU A 402 12.71 -4.74 -11.71
CA LEU A 402 11.69 -5.20 -10.77
C LEU A 402 12.14 -6.46 -10.03
N ARG A 403 12.61 -7.47 -10.78
CA ARG A 403 13.10 -8.73 -10.20
C ARG A 403 14.32 -8.49 -9.31
N SER A 404 15.38 -7.84 -9.84
CA SER A 404 16.65 -7.73 -9.12
C SER A 404 16.58 -6.87 -7.85
N ILE A 405 15.91 -5.71 -7.92
CA ILE A 405 15.77 -4.83 -6.76
C ILE A 405 14.70 -5.35 -5.79
N GLY A 406 13.57 -5.87 -6.31
CA GLY A 406 12.53 -6.50 -5.51
C GLY A 406 13.08 -7.65 -4.67
N GLU A 407 13.82 -8.59 -5.29
CA GLU A 407 14.47 -9.70 -4.60
C GLU A 407 15.53 -9.21 -3.58
N GLN A 408 16.40 -8.30 -3.99
CA GLN A 408 17.45 -7.75 -3.12
C GLN A 408 16.89 -7.08 -1.87
N ARG A 409 15.74 -6.39 -2.01
CA ARG A 409 15.11 -5.62 -0.93
C ARG A 409 13.92 -6.35 -0.30
N HIS A 410 13.66 -7.58 -0.70
CA HIS A 410 12.51 -8.35 -0.24
C HIS A 410 11.19 -7.56 -0.36
N ILE A 411 11.00 -6.89 -1.49
CA ILE A 411 9.76 -6.17 -1.82
C ILE A 411 8.95 -7.02 -2.77
N ASP A 412 7.74 -7.40 -2.37
CA ASP A 412 6.79 -8.02 -3.28
C ASP A 412 6.21 -6.98 -4.22
N ILE A 413 6.01 -7.34 -5.47
CA ILE A 413 5.58 -6.44 -6.51
C ILE A 413 4.35 -7.01 -7.22
N LEU A 414 3.28 -6.24 -7.24
CA LEU A 414 2.09 -6.51 -8.03
C LEU A 414 1.98 -5.49 -9.15
N VAL A 415 2.05 -5.94 -10.39
CA VAL A 415 1.87 -5.04 -11.54
C VAL A 415 0.61 -5.39 -12.30
N THR A 416 -0.07 -4.39 -12.83
CA THR A 416 -1.13 -4.61 -13.82
C THR A 416 -0.65 -4.21 -15.21
N THR A 417 -1.08 -4.95 -16.22
CA THR A 417 -0.87 -4.64 -17.63
C THR A 417 -1.95 -5.23 -18.51
N HIS A 418 -2.13 -4.64 -19.66
CA HIS A 418 -2.92 -5.21 -20.77
C HIS A 418 -2.11 -5.24 -22.08
N ASN A 419 -0.81 -4.94 -22.02
CA ASN A 419 0.06 -4.78 -23.17
C ASN A 419 0.67 -6.15 -23.60
N PRO A 420 0.33 -6.65 -24.80
CA PRO A 420 0.85 -7.93 -25.28
C PRO A 420 2.37 -7.96 -25.40
N ALA A 421 3.02 -6.85 -25.77
CA ALA A 421 4.46 -6.82 -25.90
C ALA A 421 5.19 -6.95 -24.56
N LEU A 422 4.63 -6.39 -23.47
CA LEU A 422 5.16 -6.61 -22.12
C LEU A 422 4.99 -8.08 -21.71
N LEU A 423 3.82 -8.67 -21.97
CA LEU A 423 3.54 -10.06 -21.65
C LEU A 423 4.48 -11.02 -22.41
N ASP A 424 4.78 -10.72 -23.67
CA ASP A 424 5.73 -11.52 -24.47
C ASP A 424 7.18 -11.39 -23.94
N SER A 425 7.50 -10.28 -23.25
CA SER A 425 8.80 -10.06 -22.62
C SER A 425 8.97 -10.74 -21.26
N LEU A 426 7.88 -11.25 -20.64
CA LEU A 426 7.95 -11.88 -19.31
C LEU A 426 8.72 -13.21 -19.32
N GLY A 427 8.65 -13.96 -20.42
CA GLY A 427 9.20 -15.30 -20.52
C GLY A 427 8.30 -16.39 -19.90
N PRO A 428 8.53 -17.67 -20.27
CA PRO A 428 7.69 -18.76 -19.79
C PRO A 428 7.82 -19.05 -18.29
N GLU A 429 8.93 -18.67 -17.67
CA GLU A 429 9.18 -18.81 -16.24
C GLU A 429 8.24 -17.98 -15.39
N MET A 430 7.64 -16.93 -15.96
CA MET A 430 6.67 -16.09 -15.26
C MET A 430 5.23 -16.63 -15.30
N THR A 431 4.99 -17.70 -16.02
CA THR A 431 3.65 -18.30 -16.16
C THR A 431 2.93 -18.54 -14.82
N PRO A 432 3.58 -19.12 -13.78
CA PRO A 432 2.93 -19.34 -12.48
C PRO A 432 2.55 -18.05 -11.73
N PHE A 433 3.19 -16.95 -12.07
CA PHE A 433 3.03 -15.66 -11.38
C PHE A 433 2.08 -14.70 -12.13
N ILE A 434 1.40 -15.20 -13.17
CA ILE A 434 0.43 -14.43 -13.95
C ILE A 434 -0.97 -14.81 -13.51
N THR A 435 -1.74 -13.83 -13.06
CA THR A 435 -3.17 -13.96 -12.75
C THR A 435 -3.99 -13.25 -13.81
N ILE A 436 -5.00 -13.92 -14.33
CA ILE A 436 -5.93 -13.38 -15.33
C ILE A 436 -7.20 -12.90 -14.63
N SER A 437 -7.49 -11.60 -14.72
CA SER A 437 -8.79 -11.04 -14.35
C SER A 437 -9.72 -11.09 -15.56
N HIS A 438 -10.85 -11.76 -15.44
CA HIS A 438 -11.82 -11.93 -16.52
C HIS A 438 -13.25 -11.87 -16.01
N ARG A 439 -14.20 -11.72 -16.93
CA ARG A 439 -15.64 -11.80 -16.62
C ARG A 439 -16.16 -13.21 -16.88
N ASP A 440 -16.90 -13.73 -15.92
CA ASP A 440 -17.70 -14.92 -16.11
C ASP A 440 -18.76 -14.65 -17.18
N SER A 441 -18.90 -15.55 -18.14
CA SER A 441 -19.77 -15.35 -19.30
C SER A 441 -21.27 -15.47 -19.00
N GLU A 442 -21.65 -16.16 -17.92
CA GLU A 442 -23.02 -16.40 -17.50
C GLU A 442 -23.50 -15.36 -16.49
N THR A 443 -22.69 -15.11 -15.48
CA THR A 443 -23.05 -14.22 -14.37
C THR A 443 -22.60 -12.78 -14.56
N GLY A 444 -21.59 -12.55 -15.41
CA GLY A 444 -20.96 -11.24 -15.59
C GLY A 444 -20.05 -10.83 -14.40
N HIS A 445 -19.90 -11.69 -13.40
CA HIS A 445 -19.02 -11.41 -12.26
C HIS A 445 -17.55 -11.50 -12.68
N SER A 446 -16.71 -10.69 -12.02
CA SER A 446 -15.26 -10.81 -12.19
C SER A 446 -14.72 -12.04 -11.46
N ARG A 447 -13.73 -12.68 -12.08
CA ARG A 447 -12.96 -13.80 -11.51
C ARG A 447 -11.47 -13.57 -11.71
N LEU A 448 -10.68 -14.11 -10.80
CA LEU A 448 -9.23 -14.21 -10.89
C LEU A 448 -8.86 -15.68 -11.09
N THR A 449 -8.06 -15.98 -12.11
CA THR A 449 -7.61 -17.33 -12.44
C THR A 449 -6.10 -17.27 -12.68
N LEU A 450 -5.33 -18.15 -12.02
CA LEU A 450 -3.91 -18.29 -12.34
C LEU A 450 -3.76 -18.80 -13.78
N LEU A 451 -2.80 -18.25 -14.50
CA LEU A 451 -2.55 -18.67 -15.88
C LEU A 451 -2.19 -20.15 -15.94
N GLU A 452 -1.43 -20.65 -14.97
CA GLU A 452 -1.02 -22.06 -14.88
C GLU A 452 -2.18 -23.04 -14.66
N ASP A 453 -3.29 -22.57 -14.06
CA ASP A 453 -4.47 -23.40 -13.81
C ASP A 453 -5.28 -23.70 -15.08
N LEU A 454 -4.96 -23.02 -16.21
CA LEU A 454 -5.63 -23.31 -17.48
C LEU A 454 -5.28 -24.70 -18.01
N SER A 455 -6.25 -25.61 -18.04
CA SER A 455 -6.06 -27.02 -18.45
C SER A 455 -5.42 -27.17 -19.84
N LYS A 456 -5.66 -26.19 -20.74
CA LYS A 456 -5.12 -26.19 -22.12
C LYS A 456 -3.85 -25.34 -22.26
N LEU A 457 -3.28 -24.83 -21.19
CA LEU A 457 -2.14 -23.94 -21.25
C LEU A 457 -0.96 -24.48 -22.04
N PRO A 458 -0.51 -25.74 -21.86
CA PRO A 458 0.61 -26.28 -22.65
C PRO A 458 0.35 -26.25 -24.16
N LYS A 459 -0.89 -26.48 -24.60
CA LYS A 459 -1.28 -26.41 -26.02
C LYS A 459 -1.30 -24.98 -26.53
N LEU A 460 -1.72 -24.03 -25.68
CA LEU A 460 -1.73 -22.60 -26.02
C LEU A 460 -0.30 -22.06 -26.15
N LEU A 461 0.57 -22.36 -25.20
CA LEU A 461 1.98 -21.92 -25.25
C LEU A 461 2.76 -22.53 -26.42
N ALA A 462 2.35 -23.69 -26.94
CA ALA A 462 2.90 -24.25 -28.16
C ALA A 462 2.50 -23.44 -29.42
N ILE A 463 1.45 -22.62 -29.38
CA ILE A 463 1.01 -21.76 -30.48
C ILE A 463 1.75 -20.43 -30.48
N GLY A 464 2.05 -19.87 -29.29
CA GLY A 464 2.74 -18.61 -29.16
C GLY A 464 2.86 -18.13 -27.71
N PRO A 465 3.62 -17.06 -27.48
CA PRO A 465 3.80 -16.48 -26.15
C PRO A 465 2.51 -15.83 -25.62
N VAL A 466 2.46 -15.56 -24.32
CA VAL A 466 1.25 -15.13 -23.58
C VAL A 466 0.61 -13.88 -24.16
N GLY A 467 1.42 -12.87 -24.54
CA GLY A 467 0.92 -11.62 -25.10
C GLY A 467 0.28 -11.83 -26.48
N THR A 468 0.89 -12.65 -27.32
CA THR A 468 0.30 -13.04 -28.61
C THR A 468 -1.03 -13.79 -28.43
N LEU A 469 -1.12 -14.69 -27.45
CA LEU A 469 -2.34 -15.44 -27.13
C LEU A 469 -3.44 -14.47 -26.61
N SER A 470 -3.08 -13.53 -25.77
CA SER A 470 -3.98 -12.51 -25.25
C SER A 470 -4.53 -11.61 -26.38
N SER A 471 -3.65 -11.09 -27.26
CA SER A 471 -4.06 -10.23 -28.38
C SER A 471 -4.97 -10.93 -29.39
N GLN A 472 -4.85 -12.25 -29.50
CA GLN A 472 -5.72 -13.09 -30.37
C GLN A 472 -7.01 -13.54 -29.68
N GLY A 473 -7.26 -13.17 -28.42
CA GLY A 473 -8.44 -13.59 -27.66
C GLY A 473 -8.46 -15.08 -27.30
N LYS A 474 -7.30 -15.78 -27.43
CA LYS A 474 -7.21 -17.23 -27.16
C LYS A 474 -7.25 -17.55 -25.67
N LEU A 475 -6.75 -16.66 -24.81
CA LEU A 475 -6.85 -16.80 -23.37
C LEU A 475 -8.30 -16.70 -22.91
N GLU A 476 -9.03 -15.71 -23.37
CA GLU A 476 -10.46 -15.53 -23.08
C GLU A 476 -11.31 -16.69 -23.60
N GLN A 477 -10.97 -17.22 -24.77
CA GLN A 477 -11.64 -18.40 -25.30
C GLN A 477 -11.39 -19.65 -24.45
N ALA A 478 -10.17 -19.86 -23.97
CA ALA A 478 -9.82 -20.98 -23.09
C ALA A 478 -10.57 -20.88 -21.75
N LEU A 479 -10.60 -19.70 -21.14
CA LEU A 479 -11.34 -19.42 -19.89
C LEU A 479 -12.83 -19.75 -20.03
N ARG A 480 -13.48 -19.32 -21.13
CA ARG A 480 -14.89 -19.64 -21.39
C ARG A 480 -15.14 -21.14 -21.54
N GLN A 481 -14.22 -21.87 -22.18
CA GLN A 481 -14.36 -23.31 -22.36
C GLN A 481 -14.24 -24.08 -21.04
N GLU A 482 -13.41 -23.60 -20.12
CA GLU A 482 -13.29 -24.21 -18.78
C GLU A 482 -14.55 -23.98 -17.93
N GLN A 483 -15.15 -22.80 -18.00
CA GLN A 483 -16.42 -22.52 -17.33
C GLN A 483 -17.51 -23.48 -17.77
N VAL A 484 -17.63 -23.72 -19.07
CA VAL A 484 -18.63 -24.67 -19.62
C VAL A 484 -18.34 -26.12 -19.22
N SER A 485 -17.06 -26.52 -19.15
CA SER A 485 -16.67 -27.91 -18.78
C SER A 485 -16.70 -28.15 -17.27
N GLY A 486 -16.46 -27.15 -16.42
CA GLY A 486 -16.55 -27.25 -14.97
C GLY A 486 -17.99 -27.26 -14.41
N GLY A 487 -18.96 -26.79 -15.19
CA GLY A 487 -20.40 -26.81 -14.82
C GLY A 487 -21.10 -28.14 -14.97
N ILE A 488 -20.44 -29.19 -15.48
CA ILE A 488 -21.02 -30.55 -15.68
C ILE A 488 -20.69 -31.48 -14.49
N GLY A 489 -19.97 -30.99 -13.47
CA GLY A 489 -19.45 -31.81 -12.36
C GLY A 489 -19.78 -31.30 -10.95
N GLN A 490 -20.98 -30.70 -10.74
CA GLN A 490 -21.51 -30.44 -9.39
C GLN A 490 -22.87 -31.10 -9.23
#